data_f4f90913eb61c95f091d29026577b229
#
_entry.id   f4f90913eb61c95f091d29026577b229
#
_cell.length_a   1.000
_cell.length_b   1.000
_cell.length_c   1.000
_cell.angle_alpha   90.00
_cell.angle_beta   90.00
_cell.angle_gamma   90.00
#
_symmetry.space_group_name_H-M   'P 1'
#
loop_
_entity.id
_entity.type
_entity.pdbx_description
1 polymer ?
#
loop_
_entity_poly.entity_id
_entity_poly.type
_entity_poly.pdbx_seq_one_letter_code
_entity_poly.pdbx_strand_id
1 'polypeptide(L)'
;MPLIEFPPAGVTDVAQSPYLRRLIRGGRIVGSFVTVQVIVQLIGFLSGILLIRMLEQREYAFFTIANTMQGTLNLLADVGISVGLVSIGGRVWQDRPRFSQLISTALHLRRRLALAAAIAITPLLYFMLAKNGASHSYTALLTILVLIGLAIQLDVGVLGVIPRLRADIGVIQRIDLIGAIVRLTILVLLAFIFLNAGVAVTVSTIVIFLQYLLLRRYSAAVIDFGALQNADDRNAMRGLIRSQAANAVFYCFQGQITIFLISFFARQSSSVAEVGALGRLAMIFVVLANLLTNIFVPAFARCQERRHLRSLYLEIAGGVSLFCIVVIAAAAIFPDQFLFVLGNKYAHLHRELLLMVGSAVLAALTGTFWSLNAAKAWVAGSWLYIPLTLLTQIALIPFTDFSVVRSVLMFNLLSSVPNLLLNLALSFRGFRSLERPTA
;
A
#
# COMPACT_ATOMS: atom_id res chain seq x y z
N MET A 1 -66.21 -33.14 -11.77
CA MET A 1 -64.84 -32.94 -12.26
C MET A 1 -64.68 -31.46 -12.60
N PRO A 2 -64.14 -30.61 -11.72
CA PRO A 2 -63.86 -29.21 -12.05
C PRO A 2 -62.44 -29.08 -12.55
N LEU A 3 -62.29 -28.37 -13.65
CA LEU A 3 -61.02 -28.02 -14.31
C LEU A 3 -60.21 -27.10 -13.42
N ILE A 4 -58.95 -27.47 -13.17
CA ILE A 4 -57.94 -26.64 -12.46
C ILE A 4 -57.43 -25.63 -13.49
N GLU A 5 -57.87 -24.38 -13.39
CA GLU A 5 -57.27 -23.26 -14.11
C GLU A 5 -55.94 -22.89 -13.46
N PHE A 6 -54.84 -23.00 -14.22
CA PHE A 6 -53.54 -22.43 -13.85
C PHE A 6 -53.54 -20.93 -14.13
N PRO A 7 -53.17 -20.09 -13.18
CA PRO A 7 -53.01 -18.64 -13.44
C PRO A 7 -51.82 -18.43 -14.40
N PRO A 8 -51.88 -17.43 -15.30
CA PRO A 8 -50.79 -17.14 -16.22
C PRO A 8 -49.57 -16.65 -15.46
N ALA A 9 -48.41 -17.24 -15.80
CA ALA A 9 -47.12 -16.82 -15.30
C ALA A 9 -46.84 -15.36 -15.70
N GLY A 10 -47.09 -14.44 -14.78
CA GLY A 10 -46.77 -13.03 -14.95
C GLY A 10 -45.25 -12.80 -15.01
N VAL A 11 -44.78 -12.43 -16.18
CA VAL A 11 -43.39 -12.08 -16.52
C VAL A 11 -42.99 -10.70 -15.96
N THR A 12 -43.57 -10.23 -14.88
CA THR A 12 -43.31 -8.88 -14.34
C THR A 12 -43.20 -8.86 -12.82
N ASP A 13 -42.13 -9.48 -12.23
CA ASP A 13 -41.75 -9.12 -10.85
C ASP A 13 -40.34 -9.57 -10.41
N VAL A 14 -39.43 -9.90 -11.35
CA VAL A 14 -38.05 -10.20 -10.98
C VAL A 14 -37.31 -8.93 -10.50
N ALA A 15 -37.76 -7.74 -10.86
CA ALA A 15 -37.16 -6.46 -10.49
C ALA A 15 -37.53 -5.96 -9.06
N GLN A 16 -38.48 -6.61 -8.38
CA GLN A 16 -39.00 -6.14 -7.07
C GLN A 16 -38.55 -6.96 -5.87
N SER A 17 -37.72 -8.00 -6.03
CA SER A 17 -37.25 -8.76 -4.88
C SER A 17 -36.36 -7.87 -3.99
N PRO A 18 -36.60 -7.80 -2.66
CA PRO A 18 -35.79 -7.01 -1.75
C PRO A 18 -34.32 -7.46 -1.75
N TYR A 19 -34.06 -8.66 -2.21
CA TYR A 19 -32.71 -9.23 -2.39
C TYR A 19 -31.97 -8.61 -3.59
N LEU A 20 -32.67 -8.46 -4.72
CA LEU A 20 -32.11 -7.82 -5.92
C LEU A 20 -31.82 -6.34 -5.71
N ARG A 21 -32.72 -5.63 -5.02
CA ARG A 21 -32.52 -4.21 -4.64
C ARG A 21 -31.32 -4.05 -3.70
N ARG A 22 -31.09 -4.98 -2.76
CA ARG A 22 -29.91 -4.99 -1.89
C ARG A 22 -28.63 -5.29 -2.69
N LEU A 23 -28.67 -6.25 -3.62
CA LEU A 23 -27.53 -6.57 -4.51
C LEU A 23 -27.18 -5.41 -5.44
N ILE A 24 -28.17 -4.78 -6.07
CA ILE A 24 -27.97 -3.62 -6.97
C ILE A 24 -27.45 -2.41 -6.17
N ARG A 25 -28.02 -2.14 -4.98
CA ARG A 25 -27.56 -1.06 -4.09
C ARG A 25 -26.13 -1.33 -3.59
N GLY A 26 -25.81 -2.57 -3.20
CA GLY A 26 -24.46 -3.00 -2.82
C GLY A 26 -23.47 -2.90 -3.99
N GLY A 27 -23.85 -3.38 -5.17
CA GLY A 27 -23.05 -3.29 -6.38
C GLY A 27 -22.79 -1.84 -6.83
N ARG A 28 -23.78 -0.94 -6.69
CA ARG A 28 -23.61 0.49 -6.99
C ARG A 28 -22.65 1.19 -6.01
N ILE A 29 -22.72 0.85 -4.72
CA ILE A 29 -21.82 1.38 -3.70
C ILE A 29 -20.38 0.89 -3.96
N VAL A 30 -20.20 -0.40 -4.23
CA VAL A 30 -18.89 -0.98 -4.56
C VAL A 30 -18.35 -0.41 -5.88
N GLY A 31 -19.18 -0.28 -6.90
CA GLY A 31 -18.79 0.30 -8.18
C GLY A 31 -18.37 1.77 -8.04
N SER A 32 -19.14 2.58 -7.31
CA SER A 32 -18.80 3.97 -7.00
C SER A 32 -17.49 4.06 -6.21
N PHE A 33 -17.27 3.16 -5.24
CA PHE A 33 -16.03 3.09 -4.48
C PHE A 33 -14.82 2.83 -5.38
N VAL A 34 -14.90 1.80 -6.22
CA VAL A 34 -13.82 1.44 -7.14
C VAL A 34 -13.53 2.57 -8.11
N THR A 35 -14.58 3.21 -8.67
CA THR A 35 -14.40 4.32 -9.62
C THR A 35 -13.66 5.50 -8.99
N VAL A 36 -14.07 5.95 -7.80
CA VAL A 36 -13.37 7.06 -7.12
C VAL A 36 -11.93 6.68 -6.77
N GLN A 37 -11.70 5.44 -6.31
CA GLN A 37 -10.36 4.97 -5.98
C GLN A 37 -9.44 4.92 -7.22
N VAL A 38 -9.96 4.50 -8.37
CA VAL A 38 -9.22 4.53 -9.65
C VAL A 38 -8.89 5.97 -10.05
N ILE A 39 -9.84 6.90 -9.93
CA ILE A 39 -9.61 8.32 -10.22
C ILE A 39 -8.52 8.90 -9.32
N VAL A 40 -8.56 8.63 -8.01
CA VAL A 40 -7.53 9.07 -7.05
C VAL A 40 -6.16 8.51 -7.43
N GLN A 41 -6.08 7.22 -7.81
CA GLN A 41 -4.83 6.59 -8.25
C GLN A 41 -4.31 7.20 -9.56
N LEU A 42 -5.19 7.48 -10.52
CA LEU A 42 -4.82 8.14 -11.79
C LEU A 42 -4.27 9.55 -11.53
N ILE A 43 -4.92 10.35 -10.68
CA ILE A 43 -4.44 11.69 -10.31
C ILE A 43 -3.09 11.57 -9.58
N GLY A 44 -2.93 10.59 -8.69
CA GLY A 44 -1.68 10.29 -8.00
C GLY A 44 -0.56 9.91 -8.98
N PHE A 45 -0.86 9.09 -9.98
CA PHE A 45 0.05 8.72 -11.05
C PHE A 45 0.47 9.94 -11.88
N LEU A 46 -0.49 10.76 -12.34
CA LEU A 46 -0.22 12.00 -13.08
C LEU A 46 0.66 12.96 -12.27
N SER A 47 0.37 13.14 -10.97
CA SER A 47 1.21 13.96 -10.08
C SER A 47 2.63 13.40 -9.98
N GLY A 48 2.79 12.08 -9.95
CA GLY A 48 4.10 11.41 -9.95
C GLY A 48 4.86 11.64 -11.25
N ILE A 49 4.20 11.47 -12.39
CA ILE A 49 4.81 11.71 -13.72
C ILE A 49 5.20 13.19 -13.90
N LEU A 50 4.36 14.12 -13.43
CA LEU A 50 4.70 15.54 -13.46
C LEU A 50 6.02 15.80 -12.71
N LEU A 51 6.18 15.25 -11.50
CA LEU A 51 7.42 15.39 -10.73
C LEU A 51 8.63 14.79 -11.46
N ILE A 52 8.50 13.60 -12.05
CA ILE A 52 9.58 12.93 -12.80
C ILE A 52 10.04 13.79 -14.00
N ARG A 53 9.10 14.36 -14.71
CA ARG A 53 9.40 15.15 -15.93
C ARG A 53 9.96 16.53 -15.62
N MET A 54 9.43 17.20 -14.59
CA MET A 54 9.75 18.59 -14.28
C MET A 54 10.96 18.74 -13.37
N LEU A 55 11.20 17.81 -12.44
CA LEU A 55 12.38 17.86 -11.58
C LEU A 55 13.64 17.44 -12.35
N GLU A 56 14.77 18.06 -12.00
CA GLU A 56 16.08 17.53 -12.35
C GLU A 56 16.29 16.16 -11.72
N GLN A 57 17.12 15.31 -12.34
CA GLN A 57 17.37 13.95 -11.82
C GLN A 57 17.86 13.96 -10.37
N ARG A 58 18.73 14.90 -10.01
CA ARG A 58 19.25 15.06 -8.65
C ARG A 58 18.14 15.42 -7.66
N GLU A 59 17.30 16.38 -7.98
CA GLU A 59 16.16 16.78 -7.16
C GLU A 59 15.13 15.66 -7.04
N TYR A 60 14.87 14.93 -8.14
CA TYR A 60 13.99 13.79 -8.10
C TYR A 60 14.57 12.65 -7.23
N ALA A 61 15.90 12.46 -7.18
CA ALA A 61 16.56 11.53 -6.26
C ALA A 61 16.30 11.93 -4.79
N PHE A 62 16.48 13.21 -4.45
CA PHE A 62 16.20 13.71 -3.10
C PHE A 62 14.73 13.54 -2.71
N PHE A 63 13.81 13.85 -3.63
CA PHE A 63 12.38 13.60 -3.42
C PHE A 63 12.09 12.11 -3.20
N THR A 64 12.70 11.22 -3.98
CA THR A 64 12.54 9.77 -3.85
C THR A 64 13.02 9.28 -2.49
N ILE A 65 14.21 9.71 -2.05
CA ILE A 65 14.75 9.37 -0.72
C ILE A 65 13.80 9.87 0.39
N ALA A 66 13.40 11.14 0.35
CA ALA A 66 12.51 11.74 1.34
C ALA A 66 11.16 11.00 1.43
N ASN A 67 10.54 10.73 0.29
CA ASN A 67 9.25 10.02 0.22
C ASN A 67 9.36 8.56 0.70
N THR A 68 10.46 7.87 0.36
CA THR A 68 10.75 6.51 0.81
C THR A 68 10.92 6.47 2.33
N MET A 69 11.68 7.40 2.90
CA MET A 69 11.89 7.48 4.34
C MET A 69 10.63 7.86 5.09
N GLN A 70 9.81 8.76 4.55
CA GLN A 70 8.51 9.09 5.13
C GLN A 70 7.59 7.87 5.16
N GLY A 71 7.57 7.08 4.08
CA GLY A 71 6.84 5.81 4.03
C GLY A 71 7.33 4.81 5.07
N THR A 72 8.65 4.63 5.19
CA THR A 72 9.31 3.79 6.18
C THR A 72 8.93 4.18 7.60
N LEU A 73 9.04 5.48 7.92
CA LEU A 73 8.68 6.03 9.23
C LEU A 73 7.20 5.79 9.58
N ASN A 74 6.30 5.99 8.60
CA ASN A 74 4.87 5.78 8.81
C ASN A 74 4.54 4.30 9.06
N LEU A 75 5.17 3.37 8.34
CA LEU A 75 5.00 1.93 8.56
C LEU A 75 5.50 1.50 9.93
N LEU A 76 6.68 1.97 10.35
CA LEU A 76 7.24 1.68 11.68
C LEU A 76 6.39 2.29 12.81
N ALA A 77 5.80 3.45 12.59
CA ALA A 77 4.92 4.09 13.57
C ALA A 77 3.54 3.42 13.66
N ASP A 78 3.17 2.59 12.69
CA ASP A 78 1.87 1.90 12.64
C ASP A 78 1.90 0.47 13.14
N VAL A 79 3.05 -0.08 13.50
CA VAL A 79 3.22 -1.50 13.89
C VAL A 79 2.13 -1.97 14.85
N GLY A 80 1.16 -2.74 14.36
CA GLY A 80 0.08 -3.33 15.15
C GLY A 80 -1.00 -2.37 15.65
N ILE A 81 -0.85 -1.05 15.49
CA ILE A 81 -1.82 -0.06 15.99
C ILE A 81 -3.10 -0.08 15.16
N SER A 82 -2.99 -0.05 13.84
CA SER A 82 -4.15 -0.13 12.95
C SER A 82 -4.93 -1.43 13.15
N VAL A 83 -4.26 -2.55 13.38
CA VAL A 83 -4.89 -3.83 13.70
C VAL A 83 -5.64 -3.76 15.03
N GLY A 84 -5.01 -3.20 16.07
CA GLY A 84 -5.63 -2.97 17.37
C GLY A 84 -6.86 -2.06 17.30
N LEU A 85 -6.76 -0.96 16.56
CA LEU A 85 -7.86 -0.03 16.34
C LEU A 85 -9.06 -0.69 15.66
N VAL A 86 -8.83 -1.51 14.64
CA VAL A 86 -9.92 -2.18 13.92
C VAL A 86 -10.53 -3.29 14.79
N SER A 87 -9.72 -4.09 15.48
CA SER A 87 -10.19 -5.23 16.27
C SER A 87 -10.95 -4.82 17.54
N ILE A 88 -10.45 -3.82 18.27
CA ILE A 88 -11.11 -3.32 19.48
C ILE A 88 -12.22 -2.33 19.10
N GLY A 89 -11.93 -1.42 18.16
CA GLY A 89 -12.86 -0.38 17.70
C GLY A 89 -14.13 -0.94 17.08
N GLY A 90 -14.05 -2.08 16.37
CA GLY A 90 -15.21 -2.78 15.84
C GLY A 90 -16.23 -3.22 16.89
N ARG A 91 -15.82 -3.35 18.17
CA ARG A 91 -16.70 -3.72 19.28
C ARG A 91 -17.25 -2.51 20.03
N VAL A 92 -16.56 -1.37 20.00
CA VAL A 92 -16.87 -0.19 20.85
C VAL A 92 -17.23 1.07 20.06
N TRP A 93 -17.29 1.02 18.73
CA TRP A 93 -17.51 2.21 17.89
C TRP A 93 -18.87 2.91 18.14
N GLN A 94 -19.86 2.21 18.69
CA GLN A 94 -21.17 2.76 19.02
C GLN A 94 -21.18 3.48 20.38
N ASP A 95 -20.28 3.12 21.29
CA ASP A 95 -20.11 3.75 22.59
C ASP A 95 -19.12 4.92 22.48
N ARG A 96 -19.64 6.13 22.33
CA ARG A 96 -18.83 7.35 22.12
C ARG A 96 -17.75 7.56 23.18
N PRO A 97 -18.02 7.51 24.51
CA PRO A 97 -16.99 7.64 25.54
C PRO A 97 -15.89 6.59 25.41
N ARG A 98 -16.27 5.33 25.27
CA ARG A 98 -15.33 4.21 25.18
C ARG A 98 -14.51 4.24 23.90
N PHE A 99 -15.14 4.61 22.77
CA PHE A 99 -14.46 4.78 21.49
C PHE A 99 -13.47 5.95 21.50
N SER A 100 -13.82 7.05 22.18
CA SER A 100 -12.93 8.21 22.35
C SER A 100 -11.68 7.84 23.15
N GLN A 101 -11.81 7.04 24.22
CA GLN A 101 -10.67 6.52 25.00
C GLN A 101 -9.75 5.66 24.16
N LEU A 102 -10.30 4.78 23.31
CA LEU A 102 -9.53 3.93 22.40
C LEU A 102 -8.71 4.77 21.41
N ILE A 103 -9.33 5.75 20.76
CA ILE A 103 -8.66 6.65 19.81
C ILE A 103 -7.56 7.46 20.49
N SER A 104 -7.82 8.01 21.68
CA SER A 104 -6.81 8.73 22.48
C SER A 104 -5.62 7.82 22.82
N THR A 105 -5.87 6.57 23.22
CA THR A 105 -4.84 5.56 23.52
C THR A 105 -4.01 5.24 22.29
N ALA A 106 -4.65 5.05 21.13
CA ALA A 106 -3.97 4.75 19.87
C ALA A 106 -3.09 5.92 19.39
N LEU A 107 -3.58 7.16 19.43
CA LEU A 107 -2.81 8.36 19.11
C LEU A 107 -1.55 8.47 19.97
N HIS A 108 -1.69 8.24 21.28
CA HIS A 108 -0.56 8.29 22.19
C HIS A 108 0.50 7.22 21.92
N LEU A 109 0.08 5.97 21.71
CA LEU A 109 1.00 4.88 21.38
C LEU A 109 1.69 5.11 20.03
N ARG A 110 0.95 5.58 19.02
CA ARG A 110 1.49 5.86 17.69
C ARG A 110 2.53 6.96 17.71
N ARG A 111 2.29 8.03 18.48
CA ARG A 111 3.27 9.12 18.67
C ARG A 111 4.55 8.63 19.34
N ARG A 112 4.47 7.72 20.32
CA ARG A 112 5.66 7.10 20.94
C ARG A 112 6.45 6.24 19.97
N LEU A 113 5.76 5.39 19.19
CA LEU A 113 6.42 4.58 18.15
C LEU A 113 7.05 5.46 17.07
N ALA A 114 6.36 6.52 16.67
CA ALA A 114 6.90 7.48 15.70
C ALA A 114 8.15 8.20 16.20
N LEU A 115 8.18 8.58 17.47
CA LEU A 115 9.36 9.20 18.06
C LEU A 115 10.54 8.21 18.04
N ALA A 116 10.32 6.96 18.42
CA ALA A 116 11.36 5.92 18.35
C ALA A 116 11.82 5.68 16.90
N ALA A 117 10.88 5.57 15.95
CA ALA A 117 11.18 5.43 14.53
C ALA A 117 11.94 6.66 13.99
N ALA A 118 11.54 7.89 14.37
CA ALA A 118 12.20 9.11 13.95
C ALA A 118 13.65 9.17 14.45
N ILE A 119 13.91 8.82 15.72
CA ILE A 119 15.27 8.77 16.26
C ILE A 119 16.14 7.78 15.48
N ALA A 120 15.59 6.60 15.11
CA ALA A 120 16.35 5.59 14.38
C ALA A 120 16.57 5.93 12.90
N ILE A 121 15.56 6.50 12.23
CA ILE A 121 15.58 6.71 10.77
C ILE A 121 16.12 8.09 10.36
N THR A 122 16.02 9.11 11.21
CA THR A 122 16.50 10.46 10.87
C THR A 122 17.99 10.52 10.53
N PRO A 123 18.90 9.86 11.29
CA PRO A 123 20.32 9.82 10.91
C PRO A 123 20.53 9.14 9.55
N LEU A 124 19.77 8.08 9.26
CA LEU A 124 19.82 7.37 8.00
C LEU A 124 19.36 8.25 6.83
N LEU A 125 18.22 8.95 6.99
CA LEU A 125 17.71 9.91 6.01
C LEU A 125 18.73 11.00 5.73
N TYR A 126 19.30 11.60 6.79
CA TYR A 126 20.30 12.65 6.67
C TYR A 126 21.53 12.14 5.91
N PHE A 127 22.06 10.98 6.27
CA PHE A 127 23.19 10.36 5.60
C PHE A 127 22.92 10.08 4.12
N MET A 128 21.74 9.51 3.80
CA MET A 128 21.38 9.21 2.42
C MET A 128 21.29 10.48 1.55
N LEU A 129 20.67 11.55 2.04
CA LEU A 129 20.58 12.82 1.33
C LEU A 129 21.96 13.45 1.12
N ALA A 130 22.79 13.53 2.18
CA ALA A 130 24.13 14.10 2.10
C ALA A 130 25.02 13.30 1.15
N LYS A 131 24.99 11.96 1.20
CA LYS A 131 25.77 11.09 0.32
C LYS A 131 25.39 11.26 -1.15
N ASN A 132 24.11 11.51 -1.45
CA ASN A 132 23.62 11.77 -2.80
C ASN A 132 23.83 13.22 -3.25
N GLY A 133 24.60 14.01 -2.47
CA GLY A 133 25.10 15.31 -2.85
C GLY A 133 24.23 16.50 -2.42
N ALA A 134 23.25 16.31 -1.51
CA ALA A 134 22.51 17.44 -0.94
C ALA A 134 23.44 18.24 0.00
N SER A 135 23.35 19.58 -0.04
CA SER A 135 24.05 20.43 0.93
C SER A 135 23.51 20.19 2.34
N HIS A 136 24.33 20.44 3.38
CA HIS A 136 23.92 20.22 4.76
C HIS A 136 22.65 21.00 5.15
N SER A 137 22.51 22.24 4.71
CA SER A 137 21.33 23.07 4.95
C SER A 137 20.09 22.51 4.26
N TYR A 138 20.23 22.05 3.01
CA TYR A 138 19.12 21.45 2.25
C TYR A 138 18.72 20.09 2.81
N THR A 139 19.70 19.27 3.24
CA THR A 139 19.46 18.02 3.93
C THR A 139 18.68 18.22 5.22
N ALA A 140 19.07 19.22 6.03
CA ALA A 140 18.35 19.57 7.26
C ALA A 140 16.91 20.01 6.97
N LEU A 141 16.72 20.87 5.96
CA LEU A 141 15.39 21.32 5.52
C LEU A 141 14.49 20.13 5.12
N LEU A 142 14.97 19.26 4.24
CA LEU A 142 14.18 18.08 3.79
C LEU A 142 13.87 17.15 4.97
N THR A 143 14.83 16.95 5.88
CA THR A 143 14.63 16.12 7.07
C THR A 143 13.54 16.70 7.97
N ILE A 144 13.55 18.01 8.23
CA ILE A 144 12.52 18.68 9.03
C ILE A 144 11.15 18.56 8.36
N LEU A 145 11.07 18.79 7.05
CA LEU A 145 9.80 18.65 6.29
C LEU A 145 9.24 17.24 6.36
N VAL A 146 10.08 16.21 6.24
CA VAL A 146 9.67 14.79 6.39
C VAL A 146 9.15 14.52 7.80
N LEU A 147 9.80 15.03 8.84
CA LEU A 147 9.36 14.85 10.23
C LEU A 147 8.04 15.58 10.53
N ILE A 148 7.85 16.78 9.99
CA ILE A 148 6.56 17.51 10.09
C ILE A 148 5.46 16.72 9.37
N GLY A 149 5.74 16.27 8.14
CA GLY A 149 4.81 15.43 7.37
C GLY A 149 4.44 14.15 8.12
N LEU A 150 5.43 13.48 8.76
CA LEU A 150 5.18 12.30 9.60
C LEU A 150 4.24 12.64 10.77
N ALA A 151 4.52 13.70 11.52
CA ALA A 151 3.70 14.06 12.70
C ALA A 151 2.22 14.22 12.34
N ILE A 152 1.92 14.85 11.19
CA ILE A 152 0.56 15.03 10.70
C ILE A 152 -0.02 13.70 10.17
N GLN A 153 0.77 12.93 9.42
CA GLN A 153 0.36 11.64 8.85
C GLN A 153 -0.07 10.63 9.93
N LEU A 154 0.54 10.69 11.10
CA LEU A 154 0.17 9.84 12.24
C LEU A 154 -1.27 10.05 12.68
N ASP A 155 -1.66 11.30 12.84
CA ASP A 155 -3.01 11.65 13.25
C ASP A 155 -4.01 11.29 12.13
N VAL A 156 -3.68 11.55 10.86
CA VAL A 156 -4.49 11.13 9.69
C VAL A 156 -4.75 9.63 9.69
N GLY A 157 -3.71 8.82 9.95
CA GLY A 157 -3.85 7.35 9.96
C GLY A 157 -4.79 6.84 11.05
N VAL A 158 -4.75 7.40 12.26
CA VAL A 158 -5.66 7.03 13.36
C VAL A 158 -7.07 7.55 13.11
N LEU A 159 -7.22 8.83 12.76
CA LEU A 159 -8.53 9.45 12.53
C LEU A 159 -9.24 8.83 11.31
N GLY A 160 -8.49 8.39 10.30
CA GLY A 160 -9.02 7.69 9.12
C GLY A 160 -9.67 6.34 9.41
N VAL A 161 -9.42 5.74 10.59
CA VAL A 161 -10.11 4.50 11.02
C VAL A 161 -11.54 4.78 11.44
N ILE A 162 -11.86 6.00 11.96
CA ILE A 162 -13.18 6.37 12.46
C ILE A 162 -14.27 6.22 11.38
N PRO A 163 -14.17 6.87 10.21
CA PRO A 163 -15.17 6.70 9.16
C PRO A 163 -15.20 5.28 8.58
N ARG A 164 -14.08 4.53 8.60
CA ARG A 164 -14.06 3.12 8.18
C ARG A 164 -14.90 2.23 9.08
N LEU A 165 -14.77 2.37 10.40
CA LEU A 165 -15.55 1.60 11.37
C LEU A 165 -17.02 1.95 11.34
N ARG A 166 -17.37 3.20 10.97
CA ARG A 166 -18.75 3.65 10.79
C ARG A 166 -19.35 3.33 9.43
N ALA A 167 -18.58 2.71 8.55
CA ALA A 167 -18.94 2.46 7.15
C ALA A 167 -19.24 3.74 6.34
N ASP A 168 -18.75 4.90 6.79
CA ASP A 168 -18.87 6.19 6.10
C ASP A 168 -17.79 6.33 5.01
N ILE A 169 -17.75 5.36 4.11
CA ILE A 169 -16.72 5.23 3.07
C ILE A 169 -16.66 6.48 2.18
N GLY A 170 -17.82 7.11 1.92
CA GLY A 170 -17.90 8.31 1.10
C GLY A 170 -17.13 9.52 1.66
N VAL A 171 -16.96 9.60 2.98
CA VAL A 171 -16.15 10.65 3.62
C VAL A 171 -14.66 10.46 3.26
N ILE A 172 -14.15 9.23 3.38
CA ILE A 172 -12.76 8.91 3.06
C ILE A 172 -12.48 9.24 1.59
N GLN A 173 -13.37 8.78 0.70
CA GLN A 173 -13.24 9.02 -0.73
C GLN A 173 -13.20 10.50 -1.10
N ARG A 174 -14.07 11.31 -0.49
CA ARG A 174 -14.08 12.77 -0.70
C ARG A 174 -12.78 13.40 -0.24
N ILE A 175 -12.27 13.02 0.93
CA ILE A 175 -11.03 13.55 1.49
C ILE A 175 -9.83 13.16 0.61
N ASP A 176 -9.75 11.89 0.17
CA ASP A 176 -8.69 11.42 -0.71
C ASP A 176 -8.74 12.10 -2.08
N LEU A 177 -9.93 12.27 -2.65
CA LEU A 177 -10.13 12.95 -3.92
C LEU A 177 -9.76 14.43 -3.84
N ILE A 178 -10.22 15.14 -2.80
CA ILE A 178 -9.85 16.54 -2.56
C ILE A 178 -8.33 16.66 -2.42
N GLY A 179 -7.70 15.79 -1.62
CA GLY A 179 -6.26 15.77 -1.45
C GLY A 179 -5.51 15.54 -2.76
N ALA A 180 -5.96 14.59 -3.58
CA ALA A 180 -5.36 14.27 -4.86
C ALA A 180 -5.48 15.46 -5.86
N ILE A 181 -6.66 16.07 -5.96
CA ILE A 181 -6.89 17.24 -6.83
C ILE A 181 -6.04 18.41 -6.38
N VAL A 182 -6.08 18.78 -5.09
CA VAL A 182 -5.30 19.89 -4.53
C VAL A 182 -3.81 19.67 -4.77
N ARG A 183 -3.31 18.45 -4.55
CA ARG A 183 -1.91 18.11 -4.82
C ARG A 183 -1.52 18.35 -6.28
N LEU A 184 -2.30 17.79 -7.21
CA LEU A 184 -2.02 17.96 -8.64
C LEU A 184 -2.08 19.41 -9.05
N THR A 185 -3.10 20.17 -8.61
CA THR A 185 -3.27 21.59 -8.94
C THR A 185 -2.08 22.41 -8.44
N ILE A 186 -1.66 22.26 -7.19
CA ILE A 186 -0.51 23.00 -6.64
C ILE A 186 0.77 22.62 -7.39
N LEU A 187 1.00 21.32 -7.66
CA LEU A 187 2.18 20.88 -8.38
C LEU A 187 2.22 21.44 -9.83
N VAL A 188 1.09 21.47 -10.52
CA VAL A 188 1.01 22.07 -11.88
C VAL A 188 1.32 23.55 -11.83
N LEU A 189 0.74 24.30 -10.90
CA LEU A 189 1.00 25.74 -10.75
C LEU A 189 2.48 26.01 -10.44
N LEU A 190 3.08 25.26 -9.52
CA LEU A 190 4.48 25.46 -9.12
C LEU A 190 5.47 24.92 -10.15
N ALA A 191 5.08 23.98 -11.02
CA ALA A 191 5.93 23.47 -12.09
C ALA A 191 6.34 24.56 -13.09
N PHE A 192 5.52 25.60 -13.26
CA PHE A 192 5.82 26.74 -14.17
C PHE A 192 6.62 27.86 -13.49
N ILE A 193 6.77 27.84 -12.14
CA ILE A 193 7.43 28.92 -11.40
C ILE A 193 8.76 28.42 -10.86
N PHE A 194 8.71 27.45 -9.99
CA PHE A 194 9.87 26.90 -9.31
C PHE A 194 9.53 25.56 -8.64
N LEU A 195 10.11 24.48 -9.13
CA LEU A 195 9.88 23.14 -8.62
C LEU A 195 11.20 22.45 -8.26
N ASN A 196 11.37 22.10 -6.97
CA ASN A 196 12.46 21.28 -6.45
C ASN A 196 11.93 20.23 -5.46
N ALA A 197 12.81 19.37 -4.91
CA ALA A 197 12.40 18.35 -3.96
C ALA A 197 11.77 18.92 -2.68
N GLY A 198 12.30 20.03 -2.17
CA GLY A 198 11.77 20.73 -1.01
C GLY A 198 10.34 21.19 -1.22
N VAL A 199 10.07 21.83 -2.36
CA VAL A 199 8.71 22.26 -2.74
C VAL A 199 7.78 21.06 -2.89
N ALA A 200 8.20 19.97 -3.57
CA ALA A 200 7.38 18.79 -3.75
C ALA A 200 7.02 18.09 -2.41
N VAL A 201 7.96 18.01 -1.47
CA VAL A 201 7.73 17.49 -0.11
C VAL A 201 6.81 18.43 0.68
N THR A 202 6.99 19.74 0.57
CA THR A 202 6.13 20.75 1.21
C THR A 202 4.69 20.65 0.71
N VAL A 203 4.48 20.55 -0.59
CA VAL A 203 3.14 20.35 -1.18
C VAL A 203 2.49 19.08 -0.63
N SER A 204 3.26 17.98 -0.56
CA SER A 204 2.76 16.73 0.02
C SER A 204 2.35 16.91 1.49
N THR A 205 3.14 17.64 2.27
CA THR A 205 2.86 17.95 3.68
C THR A 205 1.63 18.83 3.85
N ILE A 206 1.45 19.85 2.99
CA ILE A 206 0.25 20.72 2.98
C ILE A 206 -1.02 19.89 2.69
N VAL A 207 -0.94 18.98 1.72
CA VAL A 207 -2.07 18.11 1.37
C VAL A 207 -2.44 17.18 2.53
N ILE A 208 -1.43 16.57 3.18
CA ILE A 208 -1.66 15.73 4.36
C ILE A 208 -2.28 16.56 5.51
N PHE A 209 -1.84 17.82 5.68
CA PHE A 209 -2.41 18.73 6.67
C PHE A 209 -3.89 19.06 6.35
N LEU A 210 -4.22 19.30 5.08
CA LEU A 210 -5.60 19.49 4.65
C LEU A 210 -6.46 18.25 4.96
N GLN A 211 -5.96 17.04 4.64
CA GLN A 211 -6.64 15.79 4.97
C GLN A 211 -6.84 15.64 6.49
N TYR A 212 -5.83 16.00 7.29
CA TYR A 212 -5.94 16.03 8.74
C TYR A 212 -7.06 16.96 9.23
N LEU A 213 -7.13 18.18 8.71
CA LEU A 213 -8.16 19.13 9.10
C LEU A 213 -9.58 18.62 8.78
N LEU A 214 -9.77 18.04 7.58
CA LEU A 214 -11.04 17.48 7.17
C LEU A 214 -11.43 16.26 8.04
N LEU A 215 -10.48 15.35 8.31
CA LEU A 215 -10.72 14.20 9.19
C LEU A 215 -10.98 14.63 10.63
N ARG A 216 -10.23 15.60 11.14
CA ARG A 216 -10.42 16.14 12.48
C ARG A 216 -11.79 16.76 12.65
N ARG A 217 -12.25 17.54 11.65
CA ARG A 217 -13.60 18.13 11.65
C ARG A 217 -14.69 17.06 11.68
N TYR A 218 -14.56 16.02 10.86
CA TYR A 218 -15.48 14.88 10.87
C TYR A 218 -15.44 14.15 12.23
N SER A 219 -14.24 13.87 12.74
CA SER A 219 -14.04 13.12 13.98
C SER A 219 -14.57 13.85 15.21
N ALA A 220 -14.53 15.19 15.25
CA ALA A 220 -15.04 16.00 16.36
C ALA A 220 -16.55 15.81 16.64
N ALA A 221 -17.32 15.45 15.61
CA ALA A 221 -18.72 15.08 15.77
C ALA A 221 -18.92 13.68 16.39
N VAL A 222 -17.90 12.82 16.31
CA VAL A 222 -18.00 11.39 16.67
C VAL A 222 -17.32 11.08 18.00
N ILE A 223 -16.15 11.67 18.26
CA ILE A 223 -15.33 11.40 19.43
C ILE A 223 -15.10 12.67 20.25
N ASP A 224 -14.71 12.47 21.50
CA ASP A 224 -14.18 13.51 22.37
C ASP A 224 -12.63 13.42 22.38
N PHE A 225 -11.96 14.48 21.91
CA PHE A 225 -10.50 14.56 21.89
C PHE A 225 -9.88 14.74 23.29
N GLY A 226 -10.68 15.13 24.29
CA GLY A 226 -10.26 15.25 25.68
C GLY A 226 -10.29 13.93 26.47
N ALA A 227 -10.76 12.84 25.86
CA ALA A 227 -10.93 11.57 26.55
C ALA A 227 -9.58 11.01 27.07
N LEU A 228 -9.60 10.50 28.31
CA LEU A 228 -8.46 9.86 28.94
C LEU A 228 -8.13 8.52 28.26
N GLN A 229 -6.86 8.14 28.34
CA GLN A 229 -6.40 6.86 27.82
C GLN A 229 -6.94 5.69 28.66
N ASN A 230 -7.27 4.58 28.00
CA ASN A 230 -7.66 3.35 28.69
C ASN A 230 -6.45 2.43 28.86
N ALA A 231 -6.25 1.93 30.10
CA ALA A 231 -5.12 1.08 30.44
C ALA A 231 -5.20 -0.31 29.78
N ASP A 232 -6.40 -0.88 29.67
CA ASP A 232 -6.63 -2.22 29.10
C ASP A 232 -6.37 -2.19 27.60
N ASP A 233 -6.85 -1.17 26.88
CA ASP A 233 -6.57 -1.00 25.46
C ASP A 233 -5.08 -0.80 25.22
N ARG A 234 -4.42 -0.01 26.06
CA ARG A 234 -2.97 0.20 25.98
C ARG A 234 -2.20 -1.10 26.12
N ASN A 235 -2.59 -1.97 27.06
CA ASN A 235 -1.94 -3.25 27.26
C ASN A 235 -2.23 -4.22 26.11
N ALA A 236 -3.48 -4.29 25.64
CA ALA A 236 -3.86 -5.09 24.48
C ALA A 236 -3.11 -4.67 23.21
N MET A 237 -3.06 -3.36 22.91
CA MET A 237 -2.31 -2.84 21.76
C MET A 237 -0.80 -3.08 21.89
N ARG A 238 -0.20 -2.95 23.08
CA ARG A 238 1.21 -3.28 23.31
C ARG A 238 1.51 -4.75 23.04
N GLY A 239 0.61 -5.66 23.41
CA GLY A 239 0.71 -7.08 23.06
C GLY A 239 0.77 -7.30 21.55
N LEU A 240 -0.12 -6.64 20.79
CA LEU A 240 -0.13 -6.68 19.32
C LEU A 240 1.14 -6.08 18.70
N ILE A 241 1.59 -4.94 19.22
CA ILE A 241 2.84 -4.32 18.77
C ILE A 241 4.01 -5.27 18.94
N ARG A 242 4.18 -5.87 20.13
CA ARG A 242 5.27 -6.81 20.40
C ARG A 242 5.23 -8.06 19.50
N SER A 243 4.06 -8.59 19.23
CA SER A 243 3.90 -9.79 18.37
C SER A 243 4.20 -9.50 16.89
N GLN A 244 3.99 -8.25 16.43
CA GLN A 244 4.15 -7.88 15.03
C GLN A 244 5.42 -7.08 14.73
N ALA A 245 6.13 -6.59 15.76
CA ALA A 245 7.26 -5.68 15.58
C ALA A 245 8.35 -6.25 14.66
N ALA A 246 8.79 -7.48 14.90
CA ALA A 246 9.85 -8.10 14.10
C ALA A 246 9.46 -8.24 12.63
N ASN A 247 8.24 -8.71 12.36
CA ASN A 247 7.72 -8.85 11.00
C ASN A 247 7.57 -7.48 10.32
N ALA A 248 7.00 -6.49 11.02
CA ALA A 248 6.79 -5.16 10.47
C ALA A 248 8.11 -4.46 10.13
N VAL A 249 9.12 -4.56 11.01
CA VAL A 249 10.45 -4.03 10.75
C VAL A 249 11.07 -4.70 9.52
N PHE A 250 11.02 -6.03 9.46
CA PHE A 250 11.55 -6.76 8.32
C PHE A 250 10.87 -6.36 6.99
N TYR A 251 9.54 -6.37 6.94
CA TYR A 251 8.78 -5.98 5.74
C TYR A 251 9.01 -4.52 5.34
N CYS A 252 9.15 -3.64 6.32
CA CYS A 252 9.43 -2.23 6.08
C CYS A 252 10.76 -2.02 5.35
N PHE A 253 11.83 -2.64 5.85
CA PHE A 253 13.15 -2.57 5.20
C PHE A 253 13.18 -3.32 3.88
N GLN A 254 12.56 -4.50 3.82
CA GLN A 254 12.51 -5.31 2.60
C GLN A 254 11.77 -4.59 1.47
N GLY A 255 10.68 -3.88 1.78
CA GLY A 255 9.92 -3.09 0.80
C GLY A 255 10.70 -1.90 0.21
N GLN A 256 11.73 -1.43 0.90
CA GLN A 256 12.54 -0.28 0.49
C GLN A 256 14.00 -0.65 0.16
N ILE A 257 14.33 -1.93 0.19
CA ILE A 257 15.71 -2.41 0.09
C ILE A 257 16.44 -1.92 -1.16
N THR A 258 15.75 -1.85 -2.29
CA THR A 258 16.32 -1.37 -3.55
C THR A 258 16.77 0.09 -3.44
N ILE A 259 15.93 0.97 -2.87
CA ILE A 259 16.28 2.38 -2.67
C ILE A 259 17.43 2.52 -1.67
N PHE A 260 17.42 1.72 -0.58
CA PHE A 260 18.52 1.72 0.38
C PHE A 260 19.83 1.30 -0.25
N LEU A 261 19.87 0.15 -0.91
CA LEU A 261 21.09 -0.36 -1.53
C LEU A 261 21.66 0.63 -2.57
N ILE A 262 20.81 1.15 -3.45
CA ILE A 262 21.26 2.12 -4.46
C ILE A 262 21.71 3.42 -3.81
N SER A 263 20.99 3.93 -2.81
CA SER A 263 21.39 5.17 -2.13
C SER A 263 22.71 5.04 -1.36
N PHE A 264 23.02 3.81 -0.87
CA PHE A 264 24.28 3.56 -0.14
C PHE A 264 25.45 3.22 -1.06
N PHE A 265 25.23 2.49 -2.15
CA PHE A 265 26.33 1.92 -2.94
C PHE A 265 26.48 2.53 -4.32
N ALA A 266 25.43 3.11 -4.92
CA ALA A 266 25.53 3.74 -6.22
C ALA A 266 26.48 4.95 -6.19
N ARG A 267 27.21 5.12 -7.30
CA ARG A 267 28.18 6.21 -7.44
C ARG A 267 27.53 7.53 -7.82
N GLN A 268 26.33 7.50 -8.38
CA GLN A 268 25.61 8.68 -8.88
C GLN A 268 24.20 8.76 -8.28
N SER A 269 23.79 9.97 -7.91
CA SER A 269 22.43 10.24 -7.41
C SER A 269 21.34 9.98 -8.46
N SER A 270 21.69 10.05 -9.75
CA SER A 270 20.78 9.71 -10.86
C SER A 270 20.21 8.30 -10.73
N SER A 271 21.01 7.34 -10.21
CA SER A 271 20.57 5.95 -10.00
C SER A 271 19.37 5.82 -9.06
N VAL A 272 19.30 6.66 -8.00
CA VAL A 272 18.14 6.72 -7.10
C VAL A 272 16.90 7.26 -7.84
N ALA A 273 17.10 8.29 -8.67
CA ALA A 273 16.04 8.86 -9.48
C ALA A 273 15.51 7.86 -10.50
N GLU A 274 16.38 7.09 -11.15
CA GLU A 274 16.03 6.03 -12.11
C GLU A 274 15.13 4.97 -11.48
N VAL A 275 15.52 4.44 -10.31
CA VAL A 275 14.72 3.45 -9.60
C VAL A 275 13.41 4.05 -9.10
N GLY A 276 13.43 5.28 -8.59
CA GLY A 276 12.24 5.99 -8.18
C GLY A 276 11.25 6.22 -9.33
N ALA A 277 11.76 6.58 -10.51
CA ALA A 277 10.95 6.77 -11.72
C ALA A 277 10.35 5.46 -12.21
N LEU A 278 11.16 4.39 -12.36
CA LEU A 278 10.70 3.06 -12.76
C LEU A 278 9.66 2.51 -11.77
N GLY A 279 9.83 2.76 -10.46
CA GLY A 279 8.90 2.35 -9.42
C GLY A 279 7.49 2.93 -9.58
N ARG A 280 7.34 4.08 -10.27
CA ARG A 280 6.02 4.65 -10.56
C ARG A 280 5.21 3.81 -11.54
N LEU A 281 5.85 3.10 -12.45
CA LEU A 281 5.15 2.19 -13.37
C LEU A 281 4.49 1.02 -12.63
N ALA A 282 5.00 0.64 -11.46
CA ALA A 282 4.39 -0.38 -10.62
C ALA A 282 3.03 0.03 -10.01
N MET A 283 2.62 1.30 -10.11
CA MET A 283 1.32 1.76 -9.58
C MET A 283 0.12 1.07 -10.24
N ILE A 284 0.27 0.53 -11.44
CA ILE A 284 -0.79 -0.27 -12.10
C ILE A 284 -1.17 -1.49 -11.25
N PHE A 285 -0.21 -2.10 -10.53
CA PHE A 285 -0.45 -3.22 -9.64
C PHE A 285 -1.16 -2.84 -8.35
N VAL A 286 -1.14 -1.55 -7.94
CA VAL A 286 -1.90 -1.06 -6.79
C VAL A 286 -3.41 -1.11 -7.09
N VAL A 287 -3.82 -0.79 -8.32
CA VAL A 287 -5.22 -0.93 -8.75
C VAL A 287 -5.65 -2.39 -8.69
N LEU A 288 -4.81 -3.30 -9.20
CA LEU A 288 -5.06 -4.75 -9.13
C LEU A 288 -5.18 -5.23 -7.67
N ALA A 289 -4.27 -4.82 -6.79
CA ALA A 289 -4.29 -5.17 -5.37
C ALA A 289 -5.57 -4.67 -4.67
N ASN A 290 -6.05 -3.48 -5.01
CA ASN A 290 -7.31 -2.93 -4.48
C ASN A 290 -8.52 -3.74 -4.96
N LEU A 291 -8.57 -4.15 -6.22
CA LEU A 291 -9.62 -5.03 -6.75
C LEU A 291 -9.62 -6.39 -6.04
N LEU A 292 -8.44 -6.99 -5.88
CA LEU A 292 -8.28 -8.25 -5.16
C LEU A 292 -8.78 -8.14 -3.72
N THR A 293 -8.31 -7.16 -2.97
CA THR A 293 -8.62 -7.01 -1.54
C THR A 293 -10.10 -6.68 -1.29
N ASN A 294 -10.73 -5.87 -2.15
CA ASN A 294 -12.08 -5.40 -1.91
C ASN A 294 -13.16 -6.28 -2.53
N ILE A 295 -12.86 -7.07 -3.57
CA ILE A 295 -13.85 -7.86 -4.32
C ILE A 295 -13.56 -9.36 -4.23
N PHE A 296 -12.39 -9.80 -4.68
CA PHE A 296 -12.09 -11.22 -4.86
C PHE A 296 -11.77 -11.95 -3.55
N VAL A 297 -10.99 -11.34 -2.68
CA VAL A 297 -10.60 -11.95 -1.39
C VAL A 297 -11.82 -12.18 -0.49
N PRO A 298 -12.77 -11.24 -0.32
CA PRO A 298 -14.00 -11.49 0.43
C PRO A 298 -14.89 -12.57 -0.20
N ALA A 299 -14.99 -12.61 -1.52
CA ALA A 299 -15.76 -13.65 -2.22
C ALA A 299 -15.14 -15.04 -1.98
N PHE A 300 -13.81 -15.14 -2.10
CA PHE A 300 -13.06 -16.37 -1.82
C PHE A 300 -13.18 -16.80 -0.35
N ALA A 301 -13.11 -15.88 0.60
CA ALA A 301 -13.25 -16.17 2.02
C ALA A 301 -14.60 -16.81 2.37
N ARG A 302 -15.69 -16.34 1.74
CA ARG A 302 -17.07 -16.82 1.97
C ARG A 302 -17.35 -18.16 1.30
N CYS A 303 -16.59 -18.56 0.27
CA CYS A 303 -16.80 -19.81 -0.46
C CYS A 303 -16.47 -21.01 0.43
N GLN A 304 -17.45 -21.86 0.73
CA GLN A 304 -17.27 -23.07 1.56
C GLN A 304 -17.26 -24.35 0.73
N GLU A 305 -17.91 -24.34 -0.43
CA GLU A 305 -17.99 -25.50 -1.30
C GLU A 305 -16.64 -25.77 -1.98
N ARG A 306 -16.11 -26.96 -1.81
CA ARG A 306 -14.77 -27.36 -2.22
C ARG A 306 -14.49 -27.22 -3.71
N ARG A 307 -15.43 -27.67 -4.56
CA ARG A 307 -15.29 -27.59 -6.02
C ARG A 307 -15.27 -26.13 -6.47
N HIS A 308 -16.21 -25.35 -5.94
CA HIS A 308 -16.31 -23.92 -6.25
C HIS A 308 -15.11 -23.13 -5.70
N LEU A 309 -14.61 -23.47 -4.52
CA LEU A 309 -13.41 -22.87 -3.94
C LEU A 309 -12.17 -23.07 -4.83
N ARG A 310 -11.98 -24.28 -5.36
CA ARG A 310 -10.87 -24.58 -6.27
C ARG A 310 -11.01 -23.85 -7.61
N SER A 311 -12.22 -23.82 -8.19
CA SER A 311 -12.50 -23.06 -9.42
C SER A 311 -12.21 -21.59 -9.22
N LEU A 312 -12.77 -20.98 -8.17
CA LEU A 312 -12.57 -19.56 -7.85
C LEU A 312 -11.10 -19.20 -7.59
N TYR A 313 -10.36 -20.10 -6.91
CA TYR A 313 -8.91 -19.92 -6.73
C TYR A 313 -8.17 -19.88 -8.07
N LEU A 314 -8.46 -20.84 -8.95
CA LEU A 314 -7.83 -20.93 -10.28
C LEU A 314 -8.23 -19.76 -11.17
N GLU A 315 -9.48 -19.32 -11.12
CA GLU A 315 -9.98 -18.14 -11.85
C GLU A 315 -9.25 -16.86 -11.41
N ILE A 316 -9.13 -16.63 -10.09
CA ILE A 316 -8.42 -15.46 -9.55
C ILE A 316 -6.92 -15.54 -9.89
N ALA A 317 -6.26 -16.68 -9.59
CA ALA A 317 -4.86 -16.88 -9.86
C ALA A 317 -4.54 -16.80 -11.36
N GLY A 318 -5.37 -17.42 -12.21
CA GLY A 318 -5.26 -17.39 -13.67
C GLY A 318 -5.46 -15.98 -14.23
N GLY A 319 -6.49 -15.27 -13.78
CA GLY A 319 -6.75 -13.90 -14.20
C GLY A 319 -5.61 -12.94 -13.85
N VAL A 320 -5.10 -13.02 -12.61
CA VAL A 320 -3.94 -12.22 -12.18
C VAL A 320 -2.68 -12.60 -12.96
N SER A 321 -2.43 -13.91 -13.16
CA SER A 321 -1.27 -14.37 -13.93
C SER A 321 -1.36 -13.91 -15.39
N LEU A 322 -2.52 -13.98 -16.01
CA LEU A 322 -2.74 -13.49 -17.38
C LEU A 322 -2.49 -11.97 -17.46
N PHE A 323 -3.03 -11.20 -16.52
CA PHE A 323 -2.76 -9.76 -16.45
C PHE A 323 -1.26 -9.48 -16.32
N CYS A 324 -0.56 -10.21 -15.44
CA CYS A 324 0.89 -10.08 -15.25
C CYS A 324 1.68 -10.41 -16.53
N ILE A 325 1.30 -11.48 -17.24
CA ILE A 325 1.90 -11.87 -18.52
C ILE A 325 1.72 -10.76 -19.56
N VAL A 326 0.50 -10.21 -19.66
CA VAL A 326 0.20 -9.10 -20.59
C VAL A 326 1.05 -7.87 -20.27
N VAL A 327 1.20 -7.50 -18.99
CA VAL A 327 2.01 -6.33 -18.59
C VAL A 327 3.49 -6.55 -18.89
N ILE A 328 4.05 -7.74 -18.62
CA ILE A 328 5.44 -8.06 -18.96
C ILE A 328 5.64 -8.05 -20.49
N ALA A 329 4.74 -8.68 -21.25
CA ALA A 329 4.80 -8.70 -22.70
C ALA A 329 4.70 -7.29 -23.29
N ALA A 330 3.80 -6.46 -22.78
CA ALA A 330 3.69 -5.06 -23.18
C ALA A 330 4.97 -4.27 -22.90
N ALA A 331 5.59 -4.45 -21.72
CA ALA A 331 6.86 -3.81 -21.37
C ALA A 331 8.04 -4.30 -22.21
N ALA A 332 8.00 -5.57 -22.66
CA ALA A 332 9.03 -6.14 -23.51
C ALA A 332 8.90 -5.72 -25.00
N ILE A 333 7.66 -5.61 -25.50
CA ILE A 333 7.37 -5.27 -26.89
C ILE A 333 7.42 -3.75 -27.12
N PHE A 334 6.96 -2.98 -26.11
CA PHE A 334 6.79 -1.54 -26.20
C PHE A 334 7.60 -0.76 -25.12
N PRO A 335 8.91 -1.06 -24.90
CA PRO A 335 9.67 -0.42 -23.83
C PRO A 335 9.75 1.11 -23.99
N ASP A 336 9.88 1.60 -25.23
CA ASP A 336 9.98 3.03 -25.53
C ASP A 336 8.73 3.80 -25.08
N GLN A 337 7.53 3.20 -25.25
CA GLN A 337 6.27 3.82 -24.85
C GLN A 337 6.18 3.94 -23.32
N PHE A 338 6.61 2.91 -22.59
CA PHE A 338 6.67 2.97 -21.12
C PHE A 338 7.68 4.01 -20.64
N LEU A 339 8.86 4.06 -21.24
CA LEU A 339 9.91 5.03 -20.88
C LEU A 339 9.55 6.44 -21.31
N PHE A 340 8.84 6.60 -22.44
CA PHE A 340 8.31 7.91 -22.88
C PHE A 340 7.39 8.55 -21.82
N VAL A 341 6.58 7.74 -21.11
CA VAL A 341 5.76 8.23 -20.00
C VAL A 341 6.64 8.88 -18.92
N LEU A 342 7.80 8.29 -18.60
CA LEU A 342 8.75 8.81 -17.60
C LEU A 342 9.52 10.05 -18.11
N GLY A 343 9.66 10.19 -19.42
CA GLY A 343 10.37 11.28 -20.07
C GLY A 343 11.75 10.89 -20.61
N ASN A 344 12.28 11.73 -21.53
CA ASN A 344 13.51 11.45 -22.28
C ASN A 344 14.75 11.20 -21.40
N LYS A 345 14.76 11.71 -20.16
CA LYS A 345 15.84 11.50 -19.18
C LYS A 345 16.07 10.03 -18.84
N TYR A 346 15.05 9.18 -19.04
CA TYR A 346 15.01 7.77 -18.65
C TYR A 346 14.93 6.81 -19.86
N ALA A 347 15.05 7.33 -21.09
CA ALA A 347 14.92 6.54 -22.32
C ALA A 347 15.94 5.40 -22.46
N HIS A 348 17.06 5.46 -21.73
CA HIS A 348 18.12 4.45 -21.77
C HIS A 348 17.84 3.20 -20.92
N LEU A 349 16.77 3.18 -20.10
CA LEU A 349 16.51 2.17 -19.04
C LEU A 349 15.71 0.95 -19.53
N HIS A 350 15.88 0.49 -20.77
CA HIS A 350 15.09 -0.63 -21.34
C HIS A 350 15.22 -1.93 -20.53
N ARG A 351 16.42 -2.29 -20.09
CA ARG A 351 16.69 -3.53 -19.36
C ARG A 351 16.23 -3.40 -17.90
N GLU A 352 16.46 -2.26 -17.30
CA GLU A 352 16.04 -1.91 -15.94
C GLU A 352 14.51 -1.88 -15.82
N LEU A 353 13.81 -1.42 -16.88
CA LEU A 353 12.34 -1.46 -16.98
C LEU A 353 11.81 -2.89 -16.83
N LEU A 354 12.38 -3.85 -17.58
CA LEU A 354 11.95 -5.25 -17.53
C LEU A 354 12.17 -5.87 -16.15
N LEU A 355 13.31 -5.58 -15.51
CA LEU A 355 13.60 -6.07 -14.16
C LEU A 355 12.65 -5.46 -13.12
N MET A 356 12.33 -4.16 -13.24
CA MET A 356 11.39 -3.49 -12.35
C MET A 356 9.97 -4.02 -12.53
N VAL A 357 9.50 -4.15 -13.77
CA VAL A 357 8.17 -4.73 -14.07
C VAL A 357 8.12 -6.18 -13.60
N GLY A 358 9.17 -6.97 -13.83
CA GLY A 358 9.28 -8.33 -13.33
C GLY A 358 9.20 -8.43 -11.81
N SER A 359 9.88 -7.53 -11.09
CA SER A 359 9.79 -7.43 -9.63
C SER A 359 8.38 -7.06 -9.16
N ALA A 360 7.72 -6.12 -9.85
CA ALA A 360 6.35 -5.70 -9.53
C ALA A 360 5.32 -6.82 -9.79
N VAL A 361 5.49 -7.57 -10.88
CA VAL A 361 4.70 -8.77 -11.19
C VAL A 361 4.88 -9.84 -10.12
N LEU A 362 6.13 -10.13 -9.74
CA LEU A 362 6.43 -11.10 -8.69
C LEU A 362 5.78 -10.70 -7.36
N ALA A 363 5.86 -9.43 -7.01
CA ALA A 363 5.21 -8.88 -5.82
C ALA A 363 3.68 -9.00 -5.89
N ALA A 364 3.06 -8.71 -7.05
CA ALA A 364 1.61 -8.81 -7.26
C ALA A 364 1.12 -10.26 -7.16
N LEU A 365 1.82 -11.21 -7.77
CA LEU A 365 1.51 -12.65 -7.65
C LEU A 365 1.65 -13.12 -6.21
N THR A 366 2.77 -12.78 -5.55
CA THR A 366 3.01 -13.13 -4.15
C THR A 366 1.92 -12.57 -3.23
N GLY A 367 1.57 -11.28 -3.40
CA GLY A 367 0.51 -10.62 -2.64
C GLY A 367 -0.87 -11.25 -2.87
N THR A 368 -1.15 -11.69 -4.10
CA THR A 368 -2.40 -12.40 -4.44
C THR A 368 -2.48 -13.72 -3.68
N PHE A 369 -1.46 -14.59 -3.81
CA PHE A 369 -1.46 -15.89 -3.13
C PHE A 369 -1.46 -15.73 -1.62
N TRP A 370 -0.71 -14.78 -1.07
CA TRP A 370 -0.75 -14.45 0.35
C TRP A 370 -2.16 -14.07 0.80
N SER A 371 -2.84 -13.19 0.07
CA SER A 371 -4.19 -12.73 0.43
C SER A 371 -5.22 -13.86 0.40
N LEU A 372 -5.14 -14.76 -0.59
CA LEU A 372 -5.99 -15.95 -0.68
C LEU A 372 -5.70 -16.94 0.45
N ASN A 373 -4.43 -17.21 0.75
CA ASN A 373 -4.00 -18.07 1.86
C ASN A 373 -4.47 -17.51 3.21
N ALA A 374 -4.29 -16.21 3.43
CA ALA A 374 -4.73 -15.52 4.65
C ALA A 374 -6.26 -15.57 4.82
N ALA A 375 -7.03 -15.44 3.73
CA ALA A 375 -8.49 -15.53 3.74
C ALA A 375 -9.03 -16.90 4.21
N LYS A 376 -8.21 -17.96 4.05
CA LYS A 376 -8.52 -19.34 4.50
C LYS A 376 -7.70 -19.79 5.70
N ALA A 377 -6.96 -18.88 6.34
CA ALA A 377 -6.04 -19.19 7.43
C ALA A 377 -4.96 -20.25 7.07
N TRP A 378 -4.61 -20.42 5.80
CA TRP A 378 -3.53 -21.30 5.32
C TRP A 378 -2.16 -20.64 5.48
N VAL A 379 -1.90 -20.08 6.65
CA VAL A 379 -0.70 -19.30 6.95
C VAL A 379 0.31 -20.00 7.86
N ALA A 380 0.04 -21.26 8.21
CA ALA A 380 0.95 -22.06 9.04
C ALA A 380 2.30 -22.25 8.33
N GLY A 381 3.38 -21.70 8.90
CA GLY A 381 4.72 -21.72 8.31
C GLY A 381 5.07 -20.45 7.50
N SER A 382 4.20 -19.44 7.47
CA SER A 382 4.51 -18.15 6.79
C SER A 382 5.75 -17.44 7.36
N TRP A 383 6.10 -17.69 8.63
CA TRP A 383 7.31 -17.14 9.26
C TRP A 383 8.60 -17.55 8.54
N LEU A 384 8.58 -18.65 7.76
CA LEU A 384 9.72 -19.09 6.94
C LEU A 384 10.11 -18.06 5.88
N TYR A 385 9.23 -17.12 5.55
CA TYR A 385 9.54 -16.04 4.61
C TYR A 385 10.80 -15.28 5.01
N ILE A 386 10.94 -14.91 6.29
CA ILE A 386 12.07 -14.11 6.77
C ILE A 386 13.40 -14.85 6.56
N PRO A 387 13.61 -16.06 7.13
CA PRO A 387 14.87 -16.76 6.94
C PRO A 387 15.16 -17.15 5.48
N LEU A 388 14.14 -17.53 4.70
CA LEU A 388 14.33 -17.85 3.29
C LEU A 388 14.80 -16.63 2.49
N THR A 389 14.21 -15.47 2.71
CA THR A 389 14.62 -14.23 2.04
C THR A 389 16.03 -13.82 2.44
N LEU A 390 16.36 -13.87 3.74
CA LEU A 390 17.71 -13.55 4.23
C LEU A 390 18.77 -14.50 3.68
N LEU A 391 18.51 -15.81 3.68
CA LEU A 391 19.43 -16.80 3.11
C LEU A 391 19.67 -16.55 1.61
N THR A 392 18.61 -16.26 0.86
CA THR A 392 18.73 -15.94 -0.56
C THR A 392 19.53 -14.65 -0.77
N GLN A 393 19.29 -13.63 0.03
CA GLN A 393 20.04 -12.37 -0.05
C GLN A 393 21.52 -12.58 0.27
N ILE A 394 21.84 -13.30 1.35
CA ILE A 394 23.22 -13.63 1.73
C ILE A 394 23.91 -14.40 0.59
N ALA A 395 23.24 -15.37 -0.02
CA ALA A 395 23.78 -16.14 -1.13
C ALA A 395 24.03 -15.30 -2.40
N LEU A 396 23.22 -14.24 -2.62
CA LEU A 396 23.33 -13.37 -3.79
C LEU A 396 24.36 -12.24 -3.62
N ILE A 397 24.70 -11.84 -2.38
CA ILE A 397 25.64 -10.74 -2.10
C ILE A 397 26.97 -10.89 -2.88
N PRO A 398 27.66 -12.06 -2.91
CA PRO A 398 28.93 -12.19 -3.60
C PRO A 398 28.86 -11.96 -5.11
N PHE A 399 27.67 -12.15 -5.71
CA PHE A 399 27.43 -12.06 -7.15
C PHE A 399 26.82 -10.72 -7.58
N THR A 400 26.62 -9.78 -6.63
CA THR A 400 25.88 -8.53 -6.88
C THR A 400 26.80 -7.32 -6.76
N ASP A 401 26.94 -6.57 -7.85
CA ASP A 401 27.54 -5.25 -7.81
C ASP A 401 26.47 -4.22 -7.42
N PHE A 402 26.48 -3.79 -6.18
CA PHE A 402 25.51 -2.82 -5.64
C PHE A 402 25.71 -1.39 -6.16
N SER A 403 26.79 -1.11 -6.90
CA SER A 403 27.00 0.19 -7.54
C SER A 403 26.18 0.36 -8.82
N VAL A 404 25.68 -0.73 -9.39
CA VAL A 404 24.97 -0.78 -10.67
C VAL A 404 23.48 -1.04 -10.44
N VAL A 405 22.61 -0.15 -10.94
CA VAL A 405 21.14 -0.23 -10.80
C VAL A 405 20.58 -1.58 -11.25
N ARG A 406 21.05 -2.07 -12.40
CA ARG A 406 20.60 -3.35 -12.96
C ARG A 406 20.86 -4.53 -12.01
N SER A 407 22.05 -4.58 -11.42
CA SER A 407 22.43 -5.64 -10.47
C SER A 407 21.58 -5.62 -9.21
N VAL A 408 21.28 -4.43 -8.69
CA VAL A 408 20.39 -4.26 -7.51
C VAL A 408 18.96 -4.67 -7.83
N LEU A 409 18.44 -4.32 -9.01
CA LEU A 409 17.09 -4.75 -9.43
C LEU A 409 17.02 -6.27 -9.60
N MET A 410 18.08 -6.89 -10.17
CA MET A 410 18.19 -8.34 -10.28
C MET A 410 18.24 -9.03 -8.92
N PHE A 411 19.04 -8.49 -7.99
CA PHE A 411 19.10 -8.93 -6.59
C PHE A 411 17.72 -8.88 -5.92
N ASN A 412 16.97 -7.78 -6.07
CA ASN A 412 15.62 -7.65 -5.51
C ASN A 412 14.64 -8.66 -6.12
N LEU A 413 14.69 -8.83 -7.45
CA LEU A 413 13.85 -9.79 -8.16
C LEU A 413 14.09 -11.21 -7.63
N LEU A 414 15.35 -11.66 -7.62
CA LEU A 414 15.73 -13.01 -7.18
C LEU A 414 15.42 -13.24 -5.69
N SER A 415 15.67 -12.24 -4.84
CA SER A 415 15.35 -12.30 -3.40
C SER A 415 13.86 -12.46 -3.10
N SER A 416 12.99 -12.08 -4.05
CA SER A 416 11.55 -12.19 -3.89
C SER A 416 10.96 -13.53 -4.32
N VAL A 417 11.71 -14.34 -5.10
CA VAL A 417 11.27 -15.66 -5.61
C VAL A 417 10.89 -16.64 -4.48
N PRO A 418 11.68 -16.79 -3.40
CA PRO A 418 11.34 -17.73 -2.33
C PRO A 418 10.00 -17.43 -1.68
N ASN A 419 9.60 -16.16 -1.60
CA ASN A 419 8.31 -15.77 -1.04
C ASN A 419 7.14 -16.25 -1.92
N LEU A 420 7.26 -16.14 -3.25
CA LEU A 420 6.25 -16.70 -4.16
C LEU A 420 6.14 -18.21 -4.00
N LEU A 421 7.28 -18.93 -4.00
CA LEU A 421 7.32 -20.39 -3.84
C LEU A 421 6.72 -20.84 -2.50
N LEU A 422 7.02 -20.12 -1.41
CA LEU A 422 6.43 -20.38 -0.10
C LEU A 422 4.91 -20.22 -0.13
N ASN A 423 4.39 -19.15 -0.73
CA ASN A 423 2.95 -18.91 -0.81
C ASN A 423 2.23 -19.96 -1.66
N LEU A 424 2.83 -20.41 -2.76
CA LEU A 424 2.32 -21.53 -3.56
C LEU A 424 2.30 -22.85 -2.76
N ALA A 425 3.37 -23.13 -2.02
CA ALA A 425 3.44 -24.32 -1.14
C ALA A 425 2.36 -24.28 -0.04
N LEU A 426 2.11 -23.11 0.56
CA LEU A 426 1.04 -22.91 1.54
C LEU A 426 -0.34 -23.13 0.92
N SER A 427 -0.60 -22.62 -0.28
CA SER A 427 -1.85 -22.88 -1.01
C SER A 427 -2.05 -24.39 -1.27
N PHE A 428 -1.02 -25.06 -1.75
CA PHE A 428 -1.07 -26.50 -2.00
C PHE A 428 -1.34 -27.31 -0.74
N ARG A 429 -0.67 -26.99 0.38
CA ARG A 429 -0.94 -27.60 1.69
C ARG A 429 -2.36 -27.33 2.16
N GLY A 430 -2.85 -26.09 1.97
CA GLY A 430 -4.21 -25.69 2.32
C GLY A 430 -5.27 -26.51 1.57
N PHE A 431 -5.12 -26.72 0.26
CA PHE A 431 -6.01 -27.57 -0.50
C PHE A 431 -5.94 -29.05 -0.06
N ARG A 432 -4.74 -29.57 0.21
CA ARG A 432 -4.58 -30.94 0.73
C ARG A 432 -5.22 -31.14 2.11
N SER A 433 -5.19 -30.14 2.99
CA SER A 433 -5.85 -30.24 4.29
C SER A 433 -7.36 -30.35 4.18
N LEU A 434 -7.95 -29.75 3.14
CA LEU A 434 -9.37 -29.93 2.80
C LEU A 434 -9.68 -31.33 2.25
N GLU A 435 -8.67 -32.09 1.82
CA GLU A 435 -8.83 -33.47 1.29
C GLU A 435 -8.84 -34.54 2.36
N ARG A 436 -8.35 -34.24 3.54
CA ARG A 436 -8.43 -35.17 4.65
C ARG A 436 -9.81 -35.10 5.29
N PRO A 437 -10.56 -36.21 5.37
CA PRO A 437 -11.80 -36.23 6.13
C PRO A 437 -11.43 -35.87 7.57
N THR A 438 -12.21 -35.00 8.20
CA THR A 438 -12.16 -34.80 9.66
C THR A 438 -12.44 -36.14 10.31
N ALA A 439 -11.40 -36.76 10.89
CA ALA A 439 -11.53 -37.98 11.69
C ALA A 439 -12.25 -37.67 13.01
#